data_27bc1aa47086dfc41d7774926d6166e5
#
_entry.id   27bc1aa47086dfc41d7774926d6166e5
#
_cell.length_a   1.000
_cell.length_b   1.000
_cell.length_c   1.000
_cell.angle_alpha   90.00
_cell.angle_beta   90.00
_cell.angle_gamma   90.00
#
_symmetry.space_group_name_H-M   'P 1'
#
loop_
_entity.id
_entity.type
_entity.pdbx_description
1 polymer ?
#
loop_
_entity_poly.entity_id
_entity_poly.type
_entity_poly.pdbx_seq_one_letter_code
_entity_poly.pdbx_strand_id
1 'polypeptide(L)'
;YKPNAEGELVSTVMTTMLSDSYYEKEKDKVNRIKDLMDQVDPYFAAQTALYVRKEGKLRSVTHLMASVLASKASGKEWASRFYNKIVMRPDDMSEILGCYAALNGKNPKKLRGISSAIKKGFKTALEGLDPYRIDKYKMDSRVITMVDLVNLFHPKGNQANKTAFQYLIEGRSLSGLYESKILEKEMSKAGQDKKDNKEKKEALGDAIRDVVSNVKGMPIFNMVRNLVNIIKYAPDQIDEVCRQLTIEEKVLNSKMLPFRFASAFKEVENIGTDGSDNDIVFESDKKRAKLTARNKDKILDALEKAITISCKNLPVLEGRSAILIDHSGSVRGDMGGSSEVSAFSKTNTAVIVWLYDCFCAS
;
A
#
# COMPACT_ATOMS: atom_id res chain seq x y z
N TYR A 1 -10.28 -9.02 -33.91
CA TYR A 1 -10.18 -10.04 -32.85
C TYR A 1 -11.18 -9.73 -31.75
N LYS A 2 -12.11 -10.61 -31.49
CA LYS A 2 -13.04 -10.51 -30.37
C LYS A 2 -12.54 -11.49 -29.28
N PRO A 3 -12.06 -11.03 -28.12
CA PRO A 3 -11.60 -11.94 -27.08
C PRO A 3 -12.76 -12.82 -26.61
N ASN A 4 -12.46 -14.05 -26.18
CA ASN A 4 -13.42 -14.88 -25.48
C ASN A 4 -13.70 -14.29 -24.08
N ALA A 5 -14.73 -14.80 -23.38
CA ALA A 5 -15.12 -14.28 -22.06
C ALA A 5 -13.96 -14.32 -21.03
N GLU A 6 -13.07 -15.31 -21.11
CA GLU A 6 -11.89 -15.43 -20.25
C GLU A 6 -10.88 -14.31 -20.51
N GLY A 7 -10.54 -14.06 -21.79
CA GLY A 7 -9.65 -13.00 -22.21
C GLY A 7 -10.22 -11.61 -21.87
N GLU A 8 -11.55 -11.44 -22.05
CA GLU A 8 -12.21 -10.19 -21.69
C GLU A 8 -12.23 -9.96 -20.17
N LEU A 9 -12.45 -11.00 -19.37
CA LEU A 9 -12.36 -10.91 -17.90
C LEU A 9 -10.96 -10.47 -17.47
N VAL A 10 -9.91 -11.15 -17.95
CA VAL A 10 -8.51 -10.80 -17.60
C VAL A 10 -8.20 -9.37 -17.99
N SER A 11 -8.50 -8.97 -19.22
CA SER A 11 -8.25 -7.60 -19.70
C SER A 11 -9.00 -6.58 -18.86
N THR A 12 -10.30 -6.81 -18.58
CA THR A 12 -11.14 -5.91 -17.80
C THR A 12 -10.58 -5.73 -16.38
N VAL A 13 -10.29 -6.81 -15.66
CA VAL A 13 -9.84 -6.71 -14.26
C VAL A 13 -8.42 -6.15 -14.11
N MET A 14 -7.55 -6.34 -15.11
CA MET A 14 -6.20 -5.78 -15.12
C MET A 14 -6.18 -4.27 -15.39
N THR A 15 -7.18 -3.74 -16.08
CA THR A 15 -7.23 -2.32 -16.49
C THR A 15 -8.26 -1.50 -15.71
N THR A 16 -9.12 -2.13 -14.90
CA THR A 16 -10.19 -1.44 -14.20
C THR A 16 -9.74 -0.93 -12.82
N MET A 17 -9.95 0.37 -12.60
CA MET A 17 -9.97 0.96 -11.27
C MET A 17 -11.42 1.07 -10.78
N LEU A 18 -11.73 0.51 -9.60
CA LEU A 18 -13.06 0.60 -8.98
C LEU A 18 -13.24 1.99 -8.35
N SER A 19 -13.53 2.95 -9.19
CA SER A 19 -13.89 4.33 -8.85
C SER A 19 -14.62 4.94 -10.05
N ASP A 20 -15.38 5.98 -9.81
CA ASP A 20 -15.97 6.74 -10.91
C ASP A 20 -14.87 7.31 -11.82
N SER A 21 -15.07 7.22 -13.11
CA SER A 21 -14.23 7.82 -14.13
C SER A 21 -15.08 8.70 -15.05
N TYR A 22 -14.43 9.50 -15.89
CA TYR A 22 -15.14 10.39 -16.84
C TYR A 22 -16.08 9.61 -17.77
N TYR A 23 -15.69 8.40 -18.17
CA TYR A 23 -16.42 7.61 -19.17
C TYR A 23 -17.30 6.50 -18.58
N GLU A 24 -17.07 6.06 -17.33
CA GLU A 24 -17.76 4.90 -16.76
C GLU A 24 -17.88 5.01 -15.24
N LYS A 25 -19.09 4.78 -14.70
CA LYS A 25 -19.34 4.79 -13.27
C LYS A 25 -18.85 3.50 -12.61
N GLU A 26 -18.48 3.58 -11.33
CA GLU A 26 -18.05 2.41 -10.55
C GLU A 26 -19.07 1.27 -10.60
N LYS A 27 -20.36 1.57 -10.49
CA LYS A 27 -21.44 0.58 -10.55
C LYS A 27 -21.46 -0.22 -11.84
N ASP A 28 -21.19 0.42 -12.97
CA ASP A 28 -21.20 -0.23 -14.28
C ASP A 28 -19.99 -1.15 -14.42
N LYS A 29 -18.82 -0.73 -13.92
CA LYS A 29 -17.61 -1.56 -13.84
C LYS A 29 -17.82 -2.80 -12.98
N VAL A 30 -18.46 -2.65 -11.82
CA VAL A 30 -18.79 -3.75 -10.93
C VAL A 30 -19.73 -4.75 -11.61
N ASN A 31 -20.78 -4.28 -12.29
CA ASN A 31 -21.72 -5.12 -13.00
C ASN A 31 -21.02 -5.87 -14.15
N ARG A 32 -20.23 -5.18 -14.95
CA ARG A 32 -19.46 -5.79 -16.07
C ARG A 32 -18.55 -6.92 -15.56
N ILE A 33 -17.82 -6.72 -14.46
CA ILE A 33 -16.97 -7.78 -13.89
C ILE A 33 -17.83 -8.97 -13.44
N LYS A 34 -18.97 -8.73 -12.80
CA LYS A 34 -19.89 -9.79 -12.38
C LYS A 34 -20.40 -10.59 -13.56
N ASP A 35 -20.87 -9.92 -14.62
CA ASP A 35 -21.42 -10.56 -15.82
C ASP A 35 -20.34 -11.40 -16.54
N LEU A 36 -19.10 -10.93 -16.58
CA LEU A 36 -17.98 -11.71 -17.13
C LEU A 36 -17.65 -12.92 -16.25
N MET A 37 -17.70 -12.78 -14.92
CA MET A 37 -17.50 -13.89 -13.99
C MET A 37 -18.64 -14.90 -14.01
N ASP A 38 -19.84 -14.55 -14.55
CA ASP A 38 -20.94 -15.47 -14.78
C ASP A 38 -20.74 -16.32 -16.04
N GLN A 39 -19.91 -15.85 -16.98
CA GLN A 39 -19.65 -16.50 -18.26
C GLN A 39 -18.43 -17.42 -18.26
N VAL A 40 -17.62 -17.40 -17.19
CA VAL A 40 -16.38 -18.19 -17.10
C VAL A 40 -16.45 -19.25 -16.01
N ASP A 41 -15.59 -20.25 -16.11
CA ASP A 41 -15.45 -21.24 -15.05
C ASP A 41 -15.01 -20.57 -13.71
N PRO A 42 -15.68 -20.89 -12.57
CA PRO A 42 -15.32 -20.29 -11.28
C PRO A 42 -13.87 -20.55 -10.84
N TYR A 43 -13.26 -21.64 -11.26
CA TYR A 43 -11.86 -21.93 -10.96
C TYR A 43 -10.93 -21.02 -11.76
N PHE A 44 -11.23 -20.79 -13.04
CA PHE A 44 -10.52 -19.81 -13.87
C PHE A 44 -10.62 -18.40 -13.26
N ALA A 45 -11.82 -17.96 -12.87
CA ALA A 45 -12.00 -16.67 -12.20
C ALA A 45 -11.20 -16.56 -10.91
N ALA A 46 -11.10 -17.64 -10.12
CA ALA A 46 -10.29 -17.68 -8.91
C ALA A 46 -8.77 -17.59 -9.19
N GLN A 47 -8.30 -18.29 -10.23
CA GLN A 47 -6.90 -18.19 -10.67
C GLN A 47 -6.57 -16.78 -11.18
N THR A 48 -7.47 -16.19 -11.97
CA THR A 48 -7.36 -14.80 -12.45
C THR A 48 -7.28 -13.83 -11.27
N ALA A 49 -8.16 -13.96 -10.26
CA ALA A 49 -8.11 -13.10 -9.07
C ALA A 49 -6.78 -13.23 -8.31
N LEU A 50 -6.24 -14.43 -8.15
CA LEU A 50 -4.93 -14.66 -7.52
C LEU A 50 -3.79 -14.04 -8.34
N TYR A 51 -3.81 -14.19 -9.65
CA TYR A 51 -2.83 -13.59 -10.56
C TYR A 51 -2.86 -12.06 -10.46
N VAL A 52 -4.04 -11.46 -10.63
CA VAL A 52 -4.24 -10.01 -10.54
C VAL A 52 -3.82 -9.46 -9.17
N ARG A 53 -4.08 -10.22 -8.09
CA ARG A 53 -3.66 -9.83 -6.74
C ARG A 53 -2.16 -9.93 -6.54
N LYS A 54 -1.54 -11.00 -7.04
CA LYS A 54 -0.14 -11.32 -6.80
C LYS A 54 0.78 -10.60 -7.78
N GLU A 55 0.49 -10.67 -9.07
CA GLU A 55 1.35 -10.09 -10.13
C GLU A 55 0.92 -8.67 -10.49
N GLY A 56 -0.38 -8.43 -10.70
CA GLY A 56 -0.93 -7.09 -10.98
C GLY A 56 -0.93 -6.14 -9.78
N LYS A 57 -0.73 -6.64 -8.53
CA LYS A 57 -0.76 -5.88 -7.28
C LYS A 57 -2.08 -5.12 -7.03
N LEU A 58 -3.13 -5.44 -7.78
CA LEU A 58 -4.44 -4.80 -7.67
C LEU A 58 -5.22 -5.39 -6.48
N ARG A 59 -5.82 -4.54 -5.68
CA ARG A 59 -6.53 -4.96 -4.46
C ARG A 59 -8.05 -4.93 -4.62
N SER A 60 -8.61 -3.76 -4.88
CA SER A 60 -10.07 -3.55 -4.84
C SER A 60 -10.81 -4.47 -5.80
N VAL A 61 -10.34 -4.61 -7.04
CA VAL A 61 -10.94 -5.50 -8.04
C VAL A 61 -10.87 -6.97 -7.61
N THR A 62 -9.78 -7.39 -6.98
CA THR A 62 -9.64 -8.77 -6.50
C THR A 62 -10.48 -9.06 -5.26
N HIS A 63 -10.72 -8.06 -4.41
CA HIS A 63 -11.69 -8.17 -3.30
C HIS A 63 -13.12 -8.34 -3.82
N LEU A 64 -13.49 -7.58 -4.86
CA LEU A 64 -14.76 -7.74 -5.56
C LEU A 64 -14.90 -9.16 -6.14
N MET A 65 -13.90 -9.63 -6.90
CA MET A 65 -13.91 -10.98 -7.48
C MET A 65 -14.04 -12.07 -6.41
N ALA A 66 -13.27 -11.97 -5.32
CA ALA A 66 -13.38 -12.91 -4.20
C ALA A 66 -14.77 -12.91 -3.55
N SER A 67 -15.43 -11.74 -3.51
CA SER A 67 -16.78 -11.61 -2.97
C SER A 67 -17.84 -12.21 -3.89
N VAL A 68 -17.72 -12.04 -5.20
CA VAL A 68 -18.58 -12.68 -6.21
C VAL A 68 -18.41 -14.21 -6.18
N LEU A 69 -17.18 -14.71 -6.03
CA LEU A 69 -16.89 -16.14 -5.91
C LEU A 69 -17.48 -16.79 -4.66
N ALA A 70 -17.95 -16.03 -3.67
CA ALA A 70 -18.47 -16.59 -2.41
C ALA A 70 -19.64 -17.57 -2.62
N SER A 71 -20.51 -17.31 -3.60
CA SER A 71 -21.60 -18.20 -3.99
C SER A 71 -21.16 -19.26 -5.00
N LYS A 72 -20.39 -18.86 -6.02
CA LYS A 72 -19.97 -19.70 -7.15
C LYS A 72 -18.97 -20.79 -6.76
N ALA A 73 -18.14 -20.55 -5.78
CA ALA A 73 -17.15 -21.49 -5.26
C ALA A 73 -17.66 -22.33 -4.09
N SER A 74 -18.95 -22.23 -3.74
CA SER A 74 -19.51 -23.00 -2.66
C SER A 74 -19.43 -24.50 -2.93
N GLY A 75 -18.91 -25.29 -1.95
CA GLY A 75 -18.74 -26.73 -2.08
C GLY A 75 -17.54 -27.19 -2.93
N LYS A 76 -16.79 -26.27 -3.54
CA LYS A 76 -15.60 -26.62 -4.33
C LYS A 76 -14.40 -26.86 -3.40
N GLU A 77 -13.68 -27.95 -3.63
CA GLU A 77 -12.52 -28.34 -2.79
C GLU A 77 -11.40 -27.29 -2.73
N TRP A 78 -11.16 -26.61 -3.84
CA TRP A 78 -10.13 -25.56 -3.95
C TRP A 78 -10.51 -24.25 -3.24
N ALA A 79 -11.80 -24.00 -2.98
CA ALA A 79 -12.30 -22.70 -2.54
C ALA A 79 -11.70 -22.22 -1.22
N SER A 80 -11.54 -23.08 -0.21
CA SER A 80 -10.94 -22.67 1.06
C SER A 80 -9.46 -22.30 0.90
N ARG A 81 -8.74 -22.98 0.00
CA ARG A 81 -7.35 -22.67 -0.34
C ARG A 81 -7.24 -21.34 -1.09
N PHE A 82 -8.17 -21.06 -1.99
CA PHE A 82 -8.28 -19.76 -2.66
C PHE A 82 -8.43 -18.64 -1.63
N TYR A 83 -9.40 -18.73 -0.70
CA TYR A 83 -9.62 -17.70 0.32
C TYR A 83 -8.45 -17.50 1.28
N ASN A 84 -7.67 -18.53 1.54
CA ASN A 84 -6.42 -18.36 2.28
C ASN A 84 -5.36 -17.61 1.46
N LYS A 85 -5.18 -17.96 0.19
CA LYS A 85 -4.12 -17.41 -0.66
C LYS A 85 -4.39 -15.98 -1.14
N ILE A 86 -5.65 -15.58 -1.30
CA ILE A 86 -6.01 -14.23 -1.73
C ILE A 86 -5.72 -13.18 -0.65
N VAL A 87 -5.69 -13.60 0.62
CA VAL A 87 -5.34 -12.77 1.77
C VAL A 87 -3.82 -12.59 1.82
N MET A 88 -3.32 -11.53 1.24
CA MET A 88 -1.90 -11.14 1.32
C MET A 88 -1.64 -10.17 2.48
N ARG A 89 -2.67 -9.46 2.92
CA ARG A 89 -2.64 -8.57 4.08
C ARG A 89 -3.88 -8.84 4.96
N PRO A 90 -3.77 -8.67 6.27
CA PRO A 90 -4.92 -8.90 7.16
C PRO A 90 -6.17 -8.11 6.80
N ASP A 91 -6.01 -6.87 6.34
CA ASP A 91 -7.11 -6.00 5.95
C ASP A 91 -7.82 -6.43 4.64
N ASP A 92 -7.25 -7.36 3.86
CA ASP A 92 -7.95 -7.94 2.70
C ASP A 92 -9.21 -8.71 3.12
N MET A 93 -9.20 -9.37 4.29
CA MET A 93 -10.36 -10.08 4.81
C MET A 93 -11.53 -9.13 5.11
N SER A 94 -11.24 -8.00 5.77
CA SER A 94 -12.23 -6.96 6.05
C SER A 94 -12.86 -6.40 4.78
N GLU A 95 -12.03 -6.09 3.78
CA GLU A 95 -12.49 -5.55 2.49
C GLU A 95 -13.33 -6.57 1.70
N ILE A 96 -12.90 -7.83 1.62
CA ILE A 96 -13.67 -8.89 0.95
C ILE A 96 -15.03 -9.07 1.63
N LEU A 97 -15.08 -9.09 2.96
CA LEU A 97 -16.35 -9.22 3.67
C LEU A 97 -17.23 -7.97 3.53
N GLY A 98 -16.63 -6.79 3.47
CA GLY A 98 -17.35 -5.54 3.16
C GLY A 98 -17.99 -5.56 1.78
N CYS A 99 -17.23 -5.94 0.75
CA CYS A 99 -17.75 -6.14 -0.60
C CYS A 99 -18.84 -7.23 -0.64
N TYR A 100 -18.63 -8.35 0.05
CA TYR A 100 -19.62 -9.42 0.14
C TYR A 100 -20.92 -8.94 0.79
N ALA A 101 -20.84 -8.14 1.85
CA ALA A 101 -21.99 -7.56 2.50
C ALA A 101 -22.77 -6.63 1.55
N ALA A 102 -22.05 -5.73 0.88
CA ALA A 102 -22.63 -4.79 -0.07
C ALA A 102 -23.33 -5.49 -1.25
N LEU A 103 -22.67 -6.48 -1.86
CA LEU A 103 -23.23 -7.25 -2.98
C LEU A 103 -24.49 -8.04 -2.62
N ASN A 104 -24.64 -8.44 -1.36
CA ASN A 104 -25.76 -9.26 -0.87
C ASN A 104 -26.77 -8.50 -0.02
N GLY A 105 -26.69 -7.17 0.07
CA GLY A 105 -27.57 -6.36 0.89
C GLY A 105 -27.52 -6.72 2.37
N LYS A 106 -26.36 -7.18 2.88
CA LYS A 106 -26.19 -7.63 4.27
C LYS A 106 -25.57 -6.54 5.13
N ASN A 107 -25.89 -6.54 6.41
CA ASN A 107 -25.21 -5.68 7.37
C ASN A 107 -23.79 -6.24 7.67
N PRO A 108 -22.73 -5.51 7.39
CA PRO A 108 -21.35 -5.98 7.60
C PRO A 108 -21.03 -6.24 9.09
N LYS A 109 -21.73 -5.60 10.02
CA LYS A 109 -21.58 -5.85 11.48
C LYS A 109 -22.33 -7.09 11.98
N LYS A 110 -23.22 -7.66 11.17
CA LYS A 110 -24.04 -8.83 11.52
C LYS A 110 -24.03 -9.86 10.40
N LEU A 111 -22.85 -10.18 9.90
CA LEU A 111 -22.69 -11.13 8.80
C LEU A 111 -23.13 -12.54 9.21
N ARG A 112 -24.13 -13.06 8.49
CA ARG A 112 -24.61 -14.43 8.61
C ARG A 112 -24.57 -15.13 7.25
N GLY A 113 -24.49 -16.45 7.24
CA GLY A 113 -24.50 -17.24 6.01
C GLY A 113 -23.22 -17.09 5.15
N ILE A 114 -22.10 -16.83 5.80
CA ILE A 114 -20.77 -16.86 5.13
C ILE A 114 -20.45 -18.31 4.79
N SER A 115 -19.98 -18.56 3.56
CA SER A 115 -19.65 -19.91 3.10
C SER A 115 -18.58 -20.58 3.97
N SER A 116 -18.65 -21.89 4.10
CA SER A 116 -17.64 -22.68 4.83
C SER A 116 -16.24 -22.50 4.25
N ALA A 117 -16.13 -22.27 2.94
CA ALA A 117 -14.86 -22.03 2.26
C ALA A 117 -14.19 -20.74 2.72
N ILE A 118 -14.95 -19.61 2.81
CA ILE A 118 -14.46 -18.35 3.36
C ILE A 118 -14.05 -18.54 4.82
N LYS A 119 -14.92 -19.16 5.64
CA LYS A 119 -14.61 -19.38 7.06
C LYS A 119 -13.31 -20.16 7.25
N LYS A 120 -13.13 -21.26 6.54
CA LYS A 120 -11.93 -22.08 6.61
C LYS A 120 -10.70 -21.34 6.09
N GLY A 121 -10.82 -20.65 4.94
CA GLY A 121 -9.71 -19.92 4.32
C GLY A 121 -9.23 -18.75 5.17
N PHE A 122 -10.14 -17.93 5.68
CA PHE A 122 -9.80 -16.78 6.52
C PHE A 122 -9.32 -17.19 7.91
N LYS A 123 -9.89 -18.26 8.48
CA LYS A 123 -9.35 -18.84 9.71
C LYS A 123 -7.89 -19.23 9.55
N THR A 124 -7.54 -19.96 8.49
CA THR A 124 -6.16 -20.36 8.20
C THR A 124 -5.26 -19.14 7.97
N ALA A 125 -5.75 -18.11 7.28
CA ALA A 125 -5.02 -16.86 7.08
C ALA A 125 -4.73 -16.13 8.41
N LEU A 126 -5.72 -16.05 9.32
CA LEU A 126 -5.55 -15.47 10.65
C LEU A 126 -4.53 -16.25 11.49
N GLU A 127 -4.58 -17.58 11.45
CA GLU A 127 -3.66 -18.45 12.17
C GLU A 127 -2.20 -18.33 11.70
N GLY A 128 -1.98 -17.86 10.49
CA GLY A 128 -0.65 -17.55 9.93
C GLY A 128 -0.10 -16.15 10.25
N LEU A 129 -0.85 -15.31 11.00
CA LEU A 129 -0.38 -13.98 11.39
C LEU A 129 0.51 -14.08 12.62
N ASP A 130 1.52 -13.22 12.70
CA ASP A 130 2.30 -12.97 13.92
C ASP A 130 1.67 -11.85 14.78
N PRO A 131 2.04 -11.72 16.06
CA PRO A 131 1.50 -10.68 16.95
C PRO A 131 1.73 -9.25 16.43
N TYR A 132 2.85 -8.99 15.75
CA TYR A 132 3.13 -7.69 15.13
C TYR A 132 2.10 -7.34 14.03
N ARG A 133 1.78 -8.29 13.14
CA ARG A 133 0.77 -8.10 12.10
C ARG A 133 -0.62 -7.95 12.67
N ILE A 134 -0.98 -8.72 13.71
CA ILE A 134 -2.26 -8.59 14.41
C ILE A 134 -2.40 -7.17 14.97
N ASP A 135 -1.37 -6.65 15.62
CA ASP A 135 -1.37 -5.33 16.21
C ASP A 135 -1.34 -4.21 15.17
N LYS A 136 -0.54 -4.35 14.12
CA LYS A 136 -0.43 -3.39 13.02
C LYS A 136 -1.74 -3.22 12.25
N TYR A 137 -2.52 -4.29 12.10
CA TYR A 137 -3.76 -4.31 11.33
C TYR A 137 -5.00 -4.48 12.23
N LYS A 138 -5.07 -3.77 13.36
CA LYS A 138 -6.28 -3.75 14.21
C LYS A 138 -7.52 -3.29 13.46
N MET A 139 -7.34 -2.37 12.52
CA MET A 139 -8.41 -1.83 11.67
C MET A 139 -9.54 -1.16 12.46
N ASP A 140 -9.22 -0.47 13.54
CA ASP A 140 -10.20 0.14 14.45
C ASP A 140 -11.11 1.16 13.75
N SER A 141 -10.64 1.79 12.66
CA SER A 141 -11.43 2.70 11.81
C SER A 141 -12.24 2.01 10.72
N ARG A 142 -12.14 0.68 10.57
CA ARG A 142 -12.86 -0.07 9.54
C ARG A 142 -14.21 -0.55 10.03
N VAL A 143 -15.14 -0.77 9.09
CA VAL A 143 -16.46 -1.34 9.42
C VAL A 143 -16.35 -2.74 10.04
N ILE A 144 -15.41 -3.55 9.55
CA ILE A 144 -15.08 -4.87 10.10
C ILE A 144 -13.66 -4.80 10.65
N THR A 145 -13.53 -4.90 11.95
CA THR A 145 -12.25 -4.80 12.67
C THR A 145 -11.55 -6.15 12.78
N MET A 146 -10.30 -6.17 13.27
CA MET A 146 -9.60 -7.43 13.57
C MET A 146 -10.32 -8.23 14.65
N VAL A 147 -10.90 -7.55 15.67
CA VAL A 147 -11.73 -8.18 16.72
C VAL A 147 -12.92 -8.89 16.10
N ASP A 148 -13.63 -8.22 15.15
CA ASP A 148 -14.76 -8.82 14.45
C ASP A 148 -14.34 -10.09 13.69
N LEU A 149 -13.17 -10.08 13.02
CA LEU A 149 -12.65 -11.24 12.29
C LEU A 149 -12.31 -12.40 13.23
N VAL A 150 -11.66 -12.12 14.38
CA VAL A 150 -11.32 -13.13 15.37
C VAL A 150 -12.59 -13.76 15.95
N ASN A 151 -13.59 -12.93 16.28
CA ASN A 151 -14.88 -13.41 16.80
C ASN A 151 -15.71 -14.16 15.74
N LEU A 152 -15.52 -13.87 14.46
CA LEU A 152 -16.27 -14.50 13.37
C LEU A 152 -15.69 -15.85 12.95
N PHE A 153 -14.36 -15.98 13.00
CA PHE A 153 -13.65 -17.14 12.44
C PHE A 153 -13.01 -18.06 13.51
N HIS A 154 -12.91 -17.61 14.75
CA HIS A 154 -12.37 -18.37 15.89
C HIS A 154 -11.01 -19.03 15.55
N PRO A 155 -9.98 -18.27 15.17
CA PRO A 155 -8.67 -18.83 14.87
C PRO A 155 -8.05 -19.45 16.13
N LYS A 156 -7.36 -20.59 15.96
CA LYS A 156 -6.66 -21.24 17.06
C LYS A 156 -5.20 -20.80 17.14
N GLY A 157 -4.46 -20.89 16.04
CA GLY A 157 -3.07 -20.48 15.95
C GLY A 157 -2.12 -21.17 16.95
N ASN A 158 -0.88 -20.72 16.97
CA ASN A 158 0.11 -21.09 17.98
C ASN A 158 -0.11 -20.33 19.31
N GLN A 159 0.71 -20.59 20.34
CA GLN A 159 0.54 -19.93 21.63
C GLN A 159 0.68 -18.41 21.58
N ALA A 160 1.64 -17.89 20.79
CA ALA A 160 1.82 -16.44 20.63
C ALA A 160 0.60 -15.77 20.00
N ASN A 161 0.01 -16.42 18.98
CA ASN A 161 -1.21 -15.92 18.32
C ASN A 161 -2.42 -15.96 19.25
N LYS A 162 -2.57 -17.04 20.03
CA LYS A 162 -3.64 -17.15 21.04
C LYS A 162 -3.57 -16.00 22.04
N THR A 163 -2.38 -15.73 22.57
CA THR A 163 -2.15 -14.63 23.50
C THR A 163 -2.45 -13.28 22.82
N ALA A 164 -2.01 -13.08 21.57
CA ALA A 164 -2.29 -11.84 20.84
C ALA A 164 -3.79 -11.65 20.56
N PHE A 165 -4.50 -12.68 20.15
CA PHE A 165 -5.96 -12.62 19.94
C PHE A 165 -6.71 -12.37 21.25
N GLN A 166 -6.30 -12.98 22.35
CA GLN A 166 -6.88 -12.74 23.66
C GLN A 166 -6.68 -11.28 24.09
N TYR A 167 -5.45 -10.75 24.00
CA TYR A 167 -5.14 -9.35 24.32
C TYR A 167 -5.96 -8.39 23.45
N LEU A 168 -6.11 -8.70 22.17
CA LEU A 168 -6.91 -7.91 21.24
C LEU A 168 -8.38 -7.85 21.66
N ILE A 169 -8.99 -8.98 22.03
CA ILE A 169 -10.38 -9.06 22.47
C ILE A 169 -10.58 -8.33 23.81
N GLU A 170 -9.62 -8.44 24.72
CA GLU A 170 -9.62 -7.77 26.03
C GLU A 170 -9.27 -6.28 25.95
N GLY A 171 -8.95 -5.74 24.79
CA GLY A 171 -8.51 -4.36 24.60
C GLY A 171 -7.12 -4.05 25.19
N ARG A 172 -6.31 -5.10 25.47
CA ARG A 172 -4.96 -4.95 26.02
C ARG A 172 -3.96 -4.58 24.94
N SER A 173 -2.85 -3.97 25.35
CA SER A 173 -1.75 -3.67 24.43
C SER A 173 -1.02 -4.93 24.00
N LEU A 174 -0.76 -5.05 22.69
CA LEU A 174 0.03 -6.12 22.11
C LEU A 174 1.52 -5.78 22.01
N SER A 175 1.92 -4.53 22.30
CA SER A 175 3.30 -4.05 22.10
C SER A 175 4.38 -4.83 22.86
N GLY A 176 4.02 -5.54 23.93
CA GLY A 176 4.93 -6.41 24.67
C GLY A 176 5.08 -7.83 24.10
N LEU A 177 4.35 -8.18 23.06
CA LEU A 177 4.36 -9.51 22.44
C LEU A 177 5.31 -9.63 21.24
N TYR A 178 5.95 -8.53 20.82
CA TYR A 178 6.89 -8.47 19.70
C TYR A 178 7.90 -7.33 19.92
N GLU A 179 9.07 -7.45 19.31
CA GLU A 179 10.18 -6.50 19.50
C GLU A 179 10.11 -5.27 18.58
N SER A 180 9.54 -5.42 17.38
CA SER A 180 9.53 -4.35 16.38
C SER A 180 8.57 -3.24 16.74
N LYS A 181 9.03 -1.98 16.64
CA LYS A 181 8.16 -0.80 16.83
C LYS A 181 7.37 -0.49 15.55
N ILE A 182 6.10 -0.11 15.72
CA ILE A 182 5.25 0.32 14.62
C ILE A 182 5.30 1.85 14.57
N LEU A 183 5.97 2.40 13.55
CA LEU A 183 6.21 3.84 13.41
C LEU A 183 4.90 4.64 13.51
N GLU A 184 3.86 4.22 12.80
CA GLU A 184 2.56 4.90 12.79
C GLU A 184 1.91 4.96 14.19
N LYS A 185 2.12 3.94 15.02
CA LYS A 185 1.62 3.91 16.39
C LYS A 185 2.41 4.82 17.32
N GLU A 186 3.73 4.80 17.22
CA GLU A 186 4.58 5.66 18.04
C GLU A 186 4.34 7.14 17.69
N MET A 187 4.20 7.47 16.41
CA MET A 187 3.80 8.81 15.98
C MET A 187 2.40 9.22 16.48
N SER A 188 1.44 8.30 16.45
CA SER A 188 0.08 8.56 16.94
C SER A 188 0.06 8.79 18.46
N LYS A 189 0.76 7.97 19.25
CA LYS A 189 0.88 8.15 20.70
C LYS A 189 1.52 9.50 21.03
N ALA A 190 2.62 9.83 20.37
CA ALA A 190 3.32 11.10 20.58
C ALA A 190 2.43 12.33 20.32
N GLY A 191 1.40 12.18 19.43
CA GLY A 191 0.46 13.26 19.09
C GLY A 191 -0.76 13.37 20.02
N GLN A 192 -1.15 12.29 20.71
CA GLN A 192 -2.41 12.24 21.46
C GLN A 192 -2.33 12.83 22.88
N ASP A 193 -1.19 12.68 23.57
CA ASP A 193 -1.08 12.98 24.99
C ASP A 193 -0.65 14.42 25.32
N LYS A 194 -0.43 15.27 24.33
CA LYS A 194 0.13 16.61 24.51
C LYS A 194 -0.87 17.69 24.10
N LYS A 195 -1.07 18.68 24.99
CA LYS A 195 -1.96 19.84 24.73
C LYS A 195 -1.29 20.95 23.95
N ASP A 196 0.02 21.13 24.09
CA ASP A 196 0.79 22.15 23.40
C ASP A 196 1.39 21.64 22.08
N ASN A 197 1.29 22.45 21.02
CA ASN A 197 1.83 22.15 19.71
C ASN A 197 3.36 21.94 19.69
N LYS A 198 4.08 22.62 20.57
CA LYS A 198 5.53 22.48 20.69
C LYS A 198 5.92 21.13 21.30
N GLU A 199 5.27 20.75 22.40
CA GLU A 199 5.48 19.45 23.03
C GLU A 199 5.10 18.28 22.11
N LYS A 200 4.02 18.44 21.29
CA LYS A 200 3.65 17.44 20.27
C LYS A 200 4.75 17.24 19.23
N LYS A 201 5.37 18.33 18.75
CA LYS A 201 6.44 18.27 17.76
C LYS A 201 7.70 17.63 18.33
N GLU A 202 8.06 17.94 19.55
CA GLU A 202 9.23 17.35 20.24
C GLU A 202 9.02 15.85 20.45
N ALA A 203 7.87 15.45 21.00
CA ALA A 203 7.51 14.04 21.20
C ALA A 203 7.45 13.25 19.87
N LEU A 204 6.94 13.87 18.79
CA LEU A 204 6.94 13.28 17.46
C LEU A 204 8.36 13.09 16.93
N GLY A 205 9.24 14.08 17.13
CA GLY A 205 10.64 13.99 16.75
C GLY A 205 11.37 12.88 17.50
N ASP A 206 11.12 12.72 18.80
CA ASP A 206 11.71 11.64 19.59
C ASP A 206 11.23 10.26 19.15
N ALA A 207 9.92 10.12 18.89
CA ALA A 207 9.34 8.88 18.37
C ALA A 207 9.93 8.50 17.00
N ILE A 208 10.14 9.46 16.11
CA ILE A 208 10.77 9.24 14.81
C ILE A 208 12.22 8.81 14.98
N ARG A 209 13.01 9.53 15.80
CA ARG A 209 14.42 9.18 16.09
C ARG A 209 14.55 7.76 16.63
N ASP A 210 13.69 7.39 17.58
CA ASP A 210 13.71 6.06 18.19
C ASP A 210 13.43 4.94 17.17
N VAL A 211 12.44 5.11 16.30
CA VAL A 211 12.14 4.11 15.25
C VAL A 211 13.21 4.10 14.16
N VAL A 212 13.73 5.27 13.78
CA VAL A 212 14.75 5.41 12.72
C VAL A 212 16.14 5.01 13.21
N SER A 213 16.37 4.91 14.53
CA SER A 213 17.63 4.35 15.04
C SER A 213 17.97 2.98 14.48
N ASN A 214 16.97 2.22 14.01
CA ASN A 214 17.13 0.97 13.29
C ASN A 214 16.73 1.07 11.79
N VAL A 215 17.23 2.09 11.11
CA VAL A 215 16.99 2.31 9.67
C VAL A 215 17.32 1.09 8.80
N LYS A 216 18.34 0.30 9.18
CA LYS A 216 18.72 -0.94 8.47
C LYS A 216 17.58 -1.95 8.37
N GLY A 217 16.75 -2.05 9.41
CA GLY A 217 15.59 -2.94 9.45
C GLY A 217 14.31 -2.33 8.86
N MET A 218 14.32 -1.03 8.52
CA MET A 218 13.14 -0.34 8.01
C MET A 218 12.85 -0.76 6.56
N PRO A 219 11.57 -1.11 6.23
CA PRO A 219 11.16 -1.35 4.85
C PRO A 219 11.35 -0.09 3.98
N ILE A 220 11.81 -0.26 2.75
CA ILE A 220 12.04 0.85 1.79
C ILE A 220 10.81 1.75 1.64
N PHE A 221 9.60 1.17 1.58
CA PHE A 221 8.37 1.95 1.50
C PHE A 221 8.18 2.90 2.68
N ASN A 222 8.44 2.43 3.91
CA ASN A 222 8.32 3.27 5.10
C ASN A 222 9.40 4.36 5.13
N MET A 223 10.61 4.03 4.68
CA MET A 223 11.73 4.95 4.58
C MET A 223 11.42 6.10 3.60
N VAL A 224 10.99 5.78 2.39
CA VAL A 224 10.62 6.76 1.36
C VAL A 224 9.44 7.62 1.78
N ARG A 225 8.39 7.00 2.35
CA ARG A 225 7.21 7.72 2.84
C ARG A 225 7.52 8.71 3.97
N ASN A 226 8.50 8.41 4.79
CA ASN A 226 8.87 9.23 5.94
C ASN A 226 10.18 10.01 5.72
N LEU A 227 10.67 10.08 4.49
CA LEU A 227 11.98 10.65 4.18
C LEU A 227 12.13 12.09 4.69
N VAL A 228 11.14 12.95 4.46
CA VAL A 228 11.13 14.34 4.96
C VAL A 228 11.18 14.39 6.49
N ASN A 229 10.47 13.49 7.17
CA ASN A 229 10.51 13.39 8.63
C ASN A 229 11.88 12.89 9.12
N ILE A 230 12.49 11.95 8.40
CA ILE A 230 13.85 11.46 8.72
C ILE A 230 14.86 12.59 8.57
N ILE A 231 14.80 13.33 7.47
CA ILE A 231 15.65 14.50 7.22
C ILE A 231 15.52 15.50 8.37
N LYS A 232 14.28 15.75 8.81
CA LYS A 232 13.98 16.75 9.86
C LYS A 232 14.41 16.31 11.26
N TYR A 233 14.15 15.07 11.63
CA TYR A 233 14.25 14.62 13.02
C TYR A 233 15.41 13.67 13.31
N ALA A 234 16.00 13.04 12.26
CA ALA A 234 17.12 12.12 12.39
C ALA A 234 18.16 12.34 11.27
N PRO A 235 18.72 13.57 11.14
CA PRO A 235 19.66 13.91 10.07
C PRO A 235 20.96 13.10 10.12
N ASP A 236 21.32 12.56 11.26
CA ASP A 236 22.45 11.63 11.47
C ASP A 236 22.26 10.29 10.76
N GLN A 237 21.02 9.92 10.40
CA GLN A 237 20.71 8.68 9.71
C GLN A 237 20.70 8.83 8.17
N ILE A 238 20.94 10.02 7.63
CA ILE A 238 20.86 10.28 6.17
C ILE A 238 21.81 9.39 5.38
N ASP A 239 23.06 9.23 5.82
CA ASP A 239 24.02 8.39 5.11
C ASP A 239 23.58 6.93 5.06
N GLU A 240 23.00 6.41 6.13
CA GLU A 240 22.46 5.06 6.18
C GLU A 240 21.20 4.93 5.29
N VAL A 241 20.32 5.92 5.30
CA VAL A 241 19.15 5.98 4.40
C VAL A 241 19.58 5.92 2.94
N CYS A 242 20.53 6.77 2.54
CA CYS A 242 21.08 6.77 1.17
C CYS A 242 21.64 5.40 0.80
N ARG A 243 22.39 4.78 1.72
CA ARG A 243 22.93 3.44 1.52
C ARG A 243 21.83 2.39 1.34
N GLN A 244 20.77 2.43 2.15
CA GLN A 244 19.66 1.48 2.04
C GLN A 244 18.88 1.65 0.74
N LEU A 245 18.68 2.87 0.26
CA LEU A 245 18.02 3.19 -1.01
C LEU A 245 18.80 2.73 -2.25
N THR A 246 20.09 2.45 -2.11
CA THR A 246 20.95 1.96 -3.21
C THR A 246 21.20 0.45 -3.17
N ILE A 247 20.65 -0.28 -2.18
CA ILE A 247 20.73 -1.74 -2.13
C ILE A 247 19.71 -2.33 -3.10
N GLU A 248 20.20 -2.85 -4.24
CA GLU A 248 19.37 -3.37 -5.32
C GLU A 248 18.32 -4.38 -4.84
N GLU A 249 18.73 -5.39 -4.09
CA GLU A 249 17.84 -6.42 -3.57
C GLU A 249 16.70 -5.83 -2.72
N LYS A 250 16.98 -4.87 -1.86
CA LYS A 250 15.95 -4.22 -1.02
C LYS A 250 14.96 -3.41 -1.83
N VAL A 251 15.45 -2.64 -2.82
CA VAL A 251 14.60 -1.84 -3.69
C VAL A 251 13.71 -2.75 -4.53
N LEU A 252 14.26 -3.80 -5.15
CA LEU A 252 13.49 -4.77 -5.95
C LEU A 252 12.46 -5.52 -5.10
N ASN A 253 12.85 -5.98 -3.90
CA ASN A 253 11.94 -6.69 -2.99
C ASN A 253 10.83 -5.80 -2.42
N SER A 254 11.01 -4.48 -2.39
CA SER A 254 9.97 -3.53 -1.99
C SER A 254 8.77 -3.53 -2.93
N LYS A 255 8.98 -3.96 -4.20
CA LYS A 255 8.00 -3.89 -5.29
C LYS A 255 7.44 -2.49 -5.52
N MET A 256 8.18 -1.46 -5.09
CA MET A 256 7.82 -0.07 -5.37
C MET A 256 8.09 0.25 -6.84
N LEU A 257 7.15 0.95 -7.44
CA LEU A 257 7.28 1.43 -8.81
C LEU A 257 8.11 2.74 -8.85
N PRO A 258 8.81 3.03 -9.95
CA PRO A 258 9.71 4.18 -10.08
C PRO A 258 9.08 5.52 -9.68
N PHE A 259 7.80 5.74 -9.99
CA PHE A 259 7.11 6.99 -9.69
C PHE A 259 7.04 7.32 -8.18
N ARG A 260 7.09 6.31 -7.30
CA ARG A 260 7.11 6.53 -5.85
C ARG A 260 8.41 7.19 -5.39
N PHE A 261 9.53 6.73 -5.95
CA PHE A 261 10.85 7.34 -5.70
C PHE A 261 10.93 8.73 -6.34
N ALA A 262 10.38 8.89 -7.56
CA ALA A 262 10.31 10.17 -8.25
C ALA A 262 9.47 11.21 -7.47
N SER A 263 8.38 10.80 -6.83
CA SER A 263 7.61 11.69 -5.94
C SER A 263 8.43 12.14 -4.74
N ALA A 264 9.15 11.23 -4.09
CA ALA A 264 10.03 11.57 -2.97
C ALA A 264 11.22 12.45 -3.43
N PHE A 265 11.76 12.22 -4.62
CA PHE A 265 12.80 13.07 -5.22
C PHE A 265 12.31 14.51 -5.34
N LYS A 266 11.09 14.72 -5.87
CA LYS A 266 10.52 16.07 -5.99
C LYS A 266 10.22 16.73 -4.65
N GLU A 267 9.77 15.96 -3.66
CA GLU A 267 9.58 16.48 -2.31
C GLU A 267 10.90 16.98 -1.73
N VAL A 268 11.99 16.23 -1.87
CA VAL A 268 13.32 16.62 -1.42
C VAL A 268 13.88 17.80 -2.23
N GLU A 269 13.70 17.79 -3.56
CA GLU A 269 14.11 18.88 -4.44
C GLU A 269 13.46 20.21 -4.06
N ASN A 270 12.19 20.18 -3.69
CA ASN A 270 11.43 21.36 -3.28
C ASN A 270 11.71 21.84 -1.84
N ILE A 271 12.44 21.06 -1.04
CA ILE A 271 12.89 21.54 0.26
C ILE A 271 13.87 22.71 0.01
N GLY A 272 13.44 23.95 0.31
CA GLY A 272 14.22 25.15 0.11
C GLY A 272 15.53 25.10 0.90
N THR A 273 16.62 25.46 0.23
CA THR A 273 17.85 25.88 0.90
C THR A 273 17.74 27.38 1.07
N ASP A 274 17.71 27.86 2.33
CA ASP A 274 17.72 29.30 2.58
C ASP A 274 19.07 29.87 2.10
N GLY A 275 19.02 30.90 1.26
CA GLY A 275 20.13 31.37 0.42
C GLY A 275 21.36 31.96 1.13
N SER A 276 21.47 31.85 2.47
CA SER A 276 22.59 32.43 3.19
C SER A 276 23.63 31.45 3.71
N ASP A 277 23.32 30.15 3.89
CA ASP A 277 24.33 29.19 4.40
C ASP A 277 24.01 27.70 4.15
N ASN A 278 23.38 27.32 3.07
CA ASN A 278 23.11 25.90 2.73
C ASN A 278 22.26 25.11 3.77
N ASP A 279 21.54 25.77 4.63
CA ASP A 279 20.73 25.16 5.69
C ASP A 279 19.24 25.15 5.34
N ILE A 280 18.56 24.00 5.49
CA ILE A 280 17.12 23.93 5.40
C ILE A 280 16.52 24.48 6.69
N VAL A 281 15.75 25.57 6.57
CA VAL A 281 14.96 26.12 7.66
C VAL A 281 13.53 25.63 7.52
N PHE A 282 13.08 24.79 8.44
CA PHE A 282 11.65 24.54 8.62
C PHE A 282 11.09 25.68 9.48
N GLU A 283 10.17 26.49 8.93
CA GLU A 283 9.65 27.72 9.53
C GLU A 283 9.10 27.62 10.97
N SER A 284 9.01 26.44 11.53
CA SER A 284 8.36 26.20 12.81
C SER A 284 9.25 25.88 14.01
N ASP A 285 10.57 25.72 13.84
CA ASP A 285 11.42 25.24 14.95
C ASP A 285 12.76 25.98 15.10
N LYS A 286 12.99 26.57 16.27
CA LYS A 286 14.26 27.18 16.69
C LYS A 286 15.41 26.15 16.86
N LYS A 287 15.17 24.84 16.77
CA LYS A 287 16.20 23.78 16.66
C LYS A 287 16.26 23.36 15.20
N ARG A 288 17.17 23.99 14.47
CA ARG A 288 17.44 23.76 13.04
C ARG A 288 17.98 22.36 12.83
N ALA A 289 17.22 21.50 12.16
CA ALA A 289 17.81 20.35 11.49
C ALA A 289 18.55 20.89 10.25
N LYS A 290 19.88 20.92 10.30
CA LYS A 290 20.71 21.41 9.20
C LYS A 290 20.79 20.33 8.15
N LEU A 291 20.01 20.45 7.07
CA LEU A 291 20.29 19.71 5.84
C LEU A 291 21.25 20.56 4.99
N THR A 292 22.49 20.14 4.93
CA THR A 292 23.49 20.79 4.06
C THR A 292 23.14 20.49 2.60
N ALA A 293 23.51 21.39 1.66
CA ALA A 293 23.37 21.15 0.23
C ALA A 293 23.95 19.78 -0.15
N ARG A 294 25.11 19.43 0.43
CA ARG A 294 25.77 18.14 0.23
C ARG A 294 24.88 16.94 0.62
N ASN A 295 24.13 17.02 1.74
CA ASN A 295 23.25 15.93 2.13
C ASN A 295 21.99 15.87 1.25
N LYS A 296 21.49 17.02 0.77
CA LYS A 296 20.41 17.07 -0.21
C LYS A 296 20.83 16.37 -1.50
N ASP A 297 22.00 16.70 -2.04
CA ASP A 297 22.53 16.08 -3.25
C ASP A 297 22.71 14.56 -3.08
N LYS A 298 23.27 14.12 -1.94
CA LYS A 298 23.37 12.68 -1.63
C LYS A 298 22.03 11.96 -1.63
N ILE A 299 20.98 12.57 -1.08
CA ILE A 299 19.65 11.97 -1.05
C ILE A 299 19.06 11.92 -2.45
N LEU A 300 19.20 12.99 -3.24
CA LEU A 300 18.73 13.03 -4.61
C LEU A 300 19.43 11.98 -5.48
N ASP A 301 20.76 11.84 -5.39
CA ASP A 301 21.52 10.79 -6.05
C ASP A 301 21.08 9.38 -5.64
N ALA A 302 20.80 9.15 -4.35
CA ALA A 302 20.33 7.86 -3.87
C ALA A 302 18.92 7.52 -4.38
N LEU A 303 18.05 8.52 -4.44
CA LEU A 303 16.71 8.34 -5.01
C LEU A 303 16.75 8.09 -6.50
N GLU A 304 17.64 8.76 -7.24
CA GLU A 304 17.87 8.54 -8.66
C GLU A 304 18.29 7.10 -8.93
N LYS A 305 19.28 6.60 -8.18
CA LYS A 305 19.67 5.19 -8.25
C LYS A 305 18.53 4.24 -7.92
N ALA A 306 17.73 4.56 -6.90
CA ALA A 306 16.56 3.75 -6.51
C ALA A 306 15.49 3.72 -7.62
N ILE A 307 15.27 4.83 -8.34
CA ILE A 307 14.38 4.88 -9.50
C ILE A 307 14.91 3.91 -10.57
N THR A 308 16.17 4.04 -10.97
CA THR A 308 16.80 3.17 -11.97
C THR A 308 16.70 1.69 -11.60
N ILE A 309 17.02 1.34 -10.34
CA ILE A 309 16.87 -0.03 -9.85
C ILE A 309 15.41 -0.49 -9.93
N SER A 310 14.46 0.35 -9.52
CA SER A 310 13.05 -0.01 -9.47
C SER A 310 12.42 -0.22 -10.86
N CYS A 311 13.01 0.33 -11.91
CA CYS A 311 12.59 0.05 -13.30
C CYS A 311 12.67 -1.43 -13.65
N LYS A 312 13.59 -2.18 -13.04
CA LYS A 312 13.67 -3.66 -13.20
C LYS A 312 12.44 -4.41 -12.65
N ASN A 313 11.59 -3.75 -11.86
CA ASN A 313 10.29 -4.30 -11.44
C ASN A 313 9.18 -4.13 -12.49
N LEU A 314 9.42 -3.37 -13.54
CA LEU A 314 8.47 -3.20 -14.63
C LEU A 314 8.52 -4.40 -15.59
N PRO A 315 7.37 -4.77 -16.19
CA PRO A 315 7.39 -5.82 -17.20
C PRO A 315 8.17 -5.36 -18.44
N VAL A 316 8.97 -6.25 -18.99
CA VAL A 316 9.61 -6.03 -20.28
C VAL A 316 8.55 -6.09 -21.37
N LEU A 317 8.52 -5.09 -22.24
CA LEU A 317 7.66 -5.06 -23.42
C LEU A 317 8.44 -5.60 -24.61
N GLU A 318 8.01 -6.75 -25.14
CA GLU A 318 8.65 -7.34 -26.33
C GLU A 318 8.17 -6.62 -27.59
N GLY A 319 9.06 -6.49 -28.57
CA GLY A 319 8.78 -5.90 -29.87
C GLY A 319 8.94 -4.37 -29.89
N ARG A 320 8.32 -3.73 -30.90
CA ARG A 320 8.36 -2.27 -31.04
C ARG A 320 7.32 -1.62 -30.15
N SER A 321 7.74 -0.70 -29.29
CA SER A 321 6.87 0.05 -28.42
C SER A 321 6.75 1.50 -28.89
N ALA A 322 5.52 2.06 -28.80
CA ALA A 322 5.29 3.48 -29.03
C ALA A 322 4.74 4.11 -27.74
N ILE A 323 5.33 5.25 -27.35
CA ILE A 323 4.88 6.01 -26.20
C ILE A 323 4.06 7.20 -26.71
N LEU A 324 2.76 7.18 -26.42
CA LEU A 324 1.84 8.27 -26.75
C LEU A 324 1.62 9.14 -25.53
N ILE A 325 1.97 10.42 -25.63
CA ILE A 325 1.85 11.37 -24.54
C ILE A 325 0.70 12.31 -24.85
N ASP A 326 -0.35 12.28 -24.02
CA ASP A 326 -1.45 13.22 -24.09
C ASP A 326 -1.09 14.52 -23.36
N HIS A 327 -1.01 15.63 -24.09
CA HIS A 327 -0.76 16.98 -23.58
C HIS A 327 -2.01 17.85 -23.50
N SER A 328 -3.20 17.25 -23.62
CA SER A 328 -4.47 18.01 -23.55
C SER A 328 -4.63 18.72 -22.20
N GLY A 329 -5.43 19.80 -22.19
CA GLY A 329 -5.68 20.59 -20.98
C GLY A 329 -6.28 19.77 -19.82
N SER A 330 -7.09 18.74 -20.13
CA SER A 330 -7.66 17.81 -19.14
C SER A 330 -6.60 16.98 -18.42
N VAL A 331 -5.48 16.68 -19.07
CA VAL A 331 -4.35 15.96 -18.47
C VAL A 331 -3.43 16.89 -17.67
N ARG A 332 -3.39 18.18 -18.01
CA ARG A 332 -2.65 19.20 -17.24
C ARG A 332 -3.30 19.54 -15.91
N GLY A 333 -4.52 19.07 -15.68
CA GLY A 333 -5.16 18.90 -14.38
C GLY A 333 -5.35 20.14 -13.53
N ASP A 334 -6.11 21.11 -14.03
CA ASP A 334 -6.88 22.02 -13.17
C ASP A 334 -8.23 21.38 -12.82
N MET A 335 -8.20 20.25 -12.18
CA MET A 335 -9.35 19.69 -11.47
C MET A 335 -9.30 20.21 -10.03
N GLY A 336 -9.69 21.44 -9.84
CA GLY A 336 -10.20 22.11 -8.65
C GLY A 336 -9.99 21.48 -7.26
N GLY A 337 -8.77 21.18 -6.89
CA GLY A 337 -8.41 20.75 -5.55
C GLY A 337 -7.23 21.59 -5.06
N SER A 338 -7.35 22.13 -3.87
CA SER A 338 -6.44 23.07 -3.21
C SER A 338 -5.06 22.49 -2.84
N SER A 339 -4.37 21.84 -3.76
CA SER A 339 -2.94 21.58 -3.66
C SER A 339 -2.26 22.09 -4.90
N GLU A 340 -1.39 23.08 -4.74
CA GLU A 340 -0.59 23.75 -5.78
C GLU A 340 0.35 22.82 -6.57
N VAL A 341 0.21 21.53 -6.42
CA VAL A 341 0.95 20.53 -7.19
C VAL A 341 -0.07 19.51 -7.66
N SER A 342 -0.61 19.70 -8.86
CA SER A 342 -1.10 18.53 -9.58
C SER A 342 0.11 17.64 -9.81
N ALA A 343 0.26 16.66 -8.96
CA ALA A 343 1.36 15.67 -9.02
C ALA A 343 1.47 15.00 -10.41
N PHE A 344 0.43 15.16 -11.22
CA PHE A 344 0.30 14.59 -12.55
C PHE A 344 1.05 15.35 -13.64
N SER A 345 1.05 16.69 -13.68
CA SER A 345 1.60 17.44 -14.82
C SER A 345 3.13 17.51 -14.83
N LYS A 346 3.75 17.59 -13.65
CA LYS A 346 5.24 17.65 -13.54
C LYS A 346 5.86 16.26 -13.43
N THR A 347 5.13 15.29 -12.87
CA THR A 347 5.58 13.92 -12.68
C THR A 347 5.49 13.10 -13.96
N ASN A 348 4.48 13.34 -14.80
CA ASN A 348 4.31 12.59 -16.05
C ASN A 348 5.45 12.83 -17.03
N THR A 349 5.90 14.07 -17.21
CA THR A 349 7.01 14.34 -18.13
C THR A 349 8.29 13.67 -17.63
N ALA A 350 8.57 13.72 -16.34
CA ALA A 350 9.74 13.05 -15.77
C ALA A 350 9.63 11.52 -15.85
N VAL A 351 8.48 10.94 -15.47
CA VAL A 351 8.26 9.48 -15.52
C VAL A 351 8.29 8.95 -16.94
N ILE A 352 7.80 9.69 -17.93
CA ILE A 352 7.82 9.28 -19.33
C ILE A 352 9.24 9.35 -19.90
N VAL A 353 9.98 10.41 -19.62
CA VAL A 353 11.40 10.49 -20.01
C VAL A 353 12.20 9.35 -19.36
N TRP A 354 11.96 9.06 -18.10
CA TRP A 354 12.62 7.96 -17.37
C TRP A 354 12.20 6.58 -17.87
N LEU A 355 10.94 6.36 -18.20
CA LEU A 355 10.51 5.13 -18.87
C LEU A 355 11.17 4.98 -20.24
N TYR A 356 11.31 6.06 -20.98
CA TYR A 356 12.02 6.06 -22.26
C TYR A 356 13.48 5.62 -22.08
N ASP A 357 14.20 6.18 -21.12
CA ASP A 357 15.58 5.79 -20.82
C ASP A 357 15.68 4.33 -20.34
N CYS A 358 14.73 3.85 -19.52
CA CYS A 358 14.69 2.45 -19.09
C CYS A 358 14.40 1.47 -20.24
N PHE A 359 13.63 1.86 -21.26
CA PHE A 359 13.27 1.01 -22.38
C PHE A 359 14.25 1.13 -23.56
N CYS A 360 15.00 2.23 -23.68
CA CYS A 360 15.94 2.44 -24.78
C CYS A 360 17.39 2.08 -24.42
N ALA A 361 17.70 1.85 -23.15
CA ALA A 361 19.05 1.49 -22.67
C ALA A 361 19.30 -0.03 -22.59
N SER A 362 18.35 -0.85 -23.02
CA SER A 362 18.46 -2.30 -23.24
C SER A 362 18.34 -2.60 -24.72
#